data_4ac0f7df51e9ba756b379245e20084a6
#
_entry.id   4ac0f7df51e9ba756b379245e20084a6
#
_cell.length_a   1.000
_cell.length_b   1.000
_cell.length_c   1.000
_cell.angle_alpha   90.00
_cell.angle_beta   90.00
_cell.angle_gamma   90.00
#
_symmetry.space_group_name_H-M   'P 1'
#
loop_
_entity.id
_entity.type
_entity.pdbx_description
1 polymer ?
#
loop_
_entity_poly.entity_id
_entity_poly.type
_entity_poly.pdbx_seq_one_letter_code
_entity_poly.pdbx_strand_id
1 'polypeptide(L)'
;MKKNRIITVVLILVFLTGASLLLYPTVSNLWNSFHQSMAITEYTEQTEKLDRKTCERLWADAESYNKKLLDNPERFTMTDEQKTEYDQLLDLSGNGIMGYIEVPAIDCSLPISHGTDEAALHTAIGHLEGSSLPTGGKGTHCVLSGHRGLPSARLFTDLDELKEGDVFILKVLDRTMTYEVDQILTVDPYDLEPLEIDPEMDYCT
;
A
#
# COMPACT_ATOMS: atom_id res chain seq x y z
N MET A 1 -41.89 11.82 -38.29
CA MET A 1 -40.39 11.74 -38.43
C MET A 1 -39.62 12.32 -37.26
N LYS A 2 -39.88 13.52 -36.74
CA LYS A 2 -39.13 14.11 -35.59
C LYS A 2 -39.24 13.29 -34.30
N LYS A 3 -40.42 12.78 -33.93
CA LYS A 3 -40.67 12.01 -32.72
C LYS A 3 -39.83 10.71 -32.66
N ASN A 4 -39.72 9.98 -33.77
CA ASN A 4 -38.93 8.73 -33.82
C ASN A 4 -37.44 9.02 -33.67
N ARG A 5 -36.91 10.14 -34.21
CA ARG A 5 -35.51 10.53 -34.02
C ARG A 5 -35.20 10.86 -32.55
N ILE A 6 -36.13 11.55 -31.88
CA ILE A 6 -35.96 11.84 -30.43
C ILE A 6 -35.91 10.55 -29.61
N ILE A 7 -36.83 9.63 -29.87
CA ILE A 7 -36.83 8.31 -29.18
C ILE A 7 -35.51 7.55 -29.42
N THR A 8 -35.04 7.53 -30.68
CA THR A 8 -33.76 6.86 -31.01
C THR A 8 -32.59 7.51 -30.28
N VAL A 9 -32.51 8.83 -30.20
CA VAL A 9 -31.46 9.56 -29.47
C VAL A 9 -31.51 9.21 -27.97
N VAL A 10 -32.71 9.23 -27.38
CA VAL A 10 -32.89 8.88 -25.97
C VAL A 10 -32.44 7.42 -25.71
N LEU A 11 -32.79 6.47 -26.55
CA LEU A 11 -32.39 5.07 -26.42
C LEU A 11 -30.87 4.91 -26.55
N ILE A 12 -30.22 5.63 -27.47
CA ILE A 12 -28.76 5.64 -27.60
C ILE A 12 -28.10 6.20 -26.33
N LEU A 13 -28.61 7.30 -25.79
CA LEU A 13 -28.09 7.88 -24.56
C LEU A 13 -28.21 6.92 -23.36
N VAL A 14 -29.38 6.29 -23.20
CA VAL A 14 -29.62 5.28 -22.16
C VAL A 14 -28.66 4.09 -22.32
N PHE A 15 -28.49 3.60 -23.56
CA PHE A 15 -27.55 2.52 -23.85
C PHE A 15 -26.10 2.91 -23.52
N LEU A 16 -25.65 4.09 -23.96
CA LEU A 16 -24.28 4.57 -23.68
C LEU A 16 -24.04 4.75 -22.20
N THR A 17 -25.02 5.29 -21.46
CA THR A 17 -24.91 5.43 -19.99
C THR A 17 -24.80 4.06 -19.33
N GLY A 18 -25.66 3.11 -19.70
CA GLY A 18 -25.61 1.74 -19.16
C GLY A 18 -24.31 1.03 -19.50
N ALA A 19 -23.82 1.15 -20.73
CA ALA A 19 -22.54 0.60 -21.16
C ALA A 19 -21.36 1.23 -20.39
N SER A 20 -21.37 2.55 -20.19
CA SER A 20 -20.34 3.26 -19.41
C SER A 20 -20.30 2.79 -17.95
N LEU A 21 -21.46 2.62 -17.30
CA LEU A 21 -21.53 2.11 -15.93
C LEU A 21 -21.04 0.65 -15.84
N LEU A 22 -21.36 -0.17 -16.83
CA LEU A 22 -20.92 -1.57 -16.86
C LEU A 22 -19.41 -1.69 -17.06
N LEU A 23 -18.83 -0.87 -17.93
CA LEU A 23 -17.42 -0.91 -18.27
C LEU A 23 -16.52 -0.17 -17.25
N TYR A 24 -17.09 0.73 -16.44
CA TYR A 24 -16.35 1.57 -15.51
C TYR A 24 -15.39 0.78 -14.60
N PRO A 25 -15.79 -0.32 -13.91
CA PRO A 25 -14.89 -1.05 -13.04
C PRO A 25 -13.67 -1.61 -13.80
N THR A 26 -13.91 -2.20 -14.97
CA THR A 26 -12.83 -2.78 -15.77
C THR A 26 -11.83 -1.73 -16.27
N VAL A 27 -12.34 -0.63 -16.83
CA VAL A 27 -11.50 0.45 -17.35
C VAL A 27 -10.73 1.12 -16.22
N SER A 28 -11.38 1.39 -15.09
CA SER A 28 -10.76 2.00 -13.93
C SER A 28 -9.68 1.11 -13.32
N ASN A 29 -9.94 -0.19 -13.19
CA ASN A 29 -8.94 -1.14 -12.69
C ASN A 29 -7.72 -1.23 -13.62
N LEU A 30 -7.91 -1.30 -14.94
CA LEU A 30 -6.80 -1.28 -15.90
C LEU A 30 -5.97 0.00 -15.81
N TRP A 31 -6.64 1.15 -15.66
CA TRP A 31 -5.98 2.43 -15.47
C TRP A 31 -5.14 2.47 -14.21
N ASN A 32 -5.70 2.03 -13.08
CA ASN A 32 -5.00 1.99 -11.81
C ASN A 32 -3.83 1.00 -11.82
N SER A 33 -4.01 -0.20 -12.37
CA SER A 33 -2.93 -1.19 -12.51
C SER A 33 -1.76 -0.66 -13.35
N PHE A 34 -2.05 0.09 -14.41
CA PHE A 34 -1.01 0.74 -15.22
C PHE A 34 -0.22 1.76 -14.39
N HIS A 35 -0.90 2.62 -13.64
CA HIS A 35 -0.23 3.63 -12.79
C HIS A 35 0.55 3.00 -11.64
N GLN A 36 0.03 1.95 -11.02
CA GLN A 36 0.74 1.17 -10.00
C GLN A 36 2.03 0.57 -10.55
N SER A 37 1.97 -0.03 -11.73
CA SER A 37 3.16 -0.59 -12.40
C SER A 37 4.18 0.50 -12.76
N MET A 38 3.71 1.68 -13.19
CA MET A 38 4.60 2.83 -13.44
C MET A 38 5.28 3.30 -12.16
N ALA A 39 4.53 3.43 -11.05
CA ALA A 39 5.08 3.85 -9.76
C ALA A 39 6.15 2.88 -9.25
N ILE A 40 5.93 1.57 -9.38
CA ILE A 40 6.91 0.53 -9.03
C ILE A 40 8.15 0.64 -9.93
N THR A 41 7.96 0.84 -11.24
CA THR A 41 9.07 0.98 -12.19
C THR A 41 9.92 2.21 -11.86
N GLU A 42 9.27 3.36 -11.64
CA GLU A 42 9.95 4.60 -11.27
C GLU A 42 10.72 4.46 -9.95
N TYR A 43 10.09 3.87 -8.92
CA TYR A 43 10.76 3.59 -7.66
C TYR A 43 12.00 2.70 -7.84
N THR A 44 11.88 1.63 -8.62
CA THR A 44 12.98 0.71 -8.91
C THR A 44 14.14 1.42 -9.63
N GLU A 45 13.84 2.20 -10.68
CA GLU A 45 14.86 2.97 -11.40
C GLU A 45 15.56 4.01 -10.52
N GLN A 46 14.86 4.60 -9.57
CA GLN A 46 15.47 5.55 -8.63
C GLN A 46 16.36 4.85 -7.62
N THR A 47 15.89 3.71 -7.09
CA THR A 47 16.69 2.88 -6.18
C THR A 47 18.01 2.43 -6.83
N GLU A 48 17.98 2.00 -8.10
CA GLU A 48 19.18 1.58 -8.85
C GLU A 48 20.21 2.71 -9.04
N LYS A 49 19.76 3.97 -9.01
CA LYS A 49 20.63 5.16 -9.14
C LYS A 49 21.24 5.61 -7.81
N LEU A 50 20.78 5.06 -6.68
CA LEU A 50 21.31 5.42 -5.36
C LEU A 50 22.73 4.90 -5.21
N ASP A 51 23.60 5.76 -4.70
CA ASP A 51 24.90 5.32 -4.20
C ASP A 51 24.75 4.60 -2.85
N ARG A 52 25.69 3.70 -2.57
CA ARG A 52 25.68 2.88 -1.36
C ARG A 52 25.58 3.70 -0.07
N LYS A 53 26.27 4.83 0.00
CA LYS A 53 26.31 5.67 1.21
C LYS A 53 24.94 6.31 1.46
N THR A 54 24.29 6.78 0.42
CA THR A 54 22.92 7.32 0.50
C THR A 54 21.93 6.25 0.94
N CYS A 55 22.03 5.04 0.37
CA CYS A 55 21.19 3.92 0.75
C CYS A 55 21.38 3.53 2.22
N GLU A 56 22.63 3.39 2.69
CA GLU A 56 22.96 3.11 4.10
C GLU A 56 22.42 4.19 5.05
N ARG A 57 22.43 5.47 4.65
CA ARG A 57 21.86 6.56 5.45
C ARG A 57 20.34 6.45 5.54
N LEU A 58 19.65 6.23 4.43
CA LEU A 58 18.19 6.08 4.42
C LEU A 58 17.74 4.92 5.31
N TRP A 59 18.46 3.79 5.25
CA TRP A 59 18.23 2.67 6.16
C TRP A 59 18.43 3.04 7.63
N ALA A 60 19.53 3.71 7.95
CA ALA A 60 19.83 4.11 9.33
C ALA A 60 18.78 5.09 9.88
N ASP A 61 18.28 6.01 9.06
CA ASP A 61 17.23 6.94 9.43
C ASP A 61 15.91 6.19 9.72
N ALA A 62 15.51 5.25 8.86
CA ALA A 62 14.31 4.44 9.04
C ALA A 62 14.42 3.49 10.26
N GLU A 63 15.55 2.82 10.44
CA GLU A 63 15.81 1.99 11.61
C GLU A 63 15.83 2.79 12.92
N SER A 64 16.34 4.03 12.88
CA SER A 64 16.31 4.95 14.02
C SER A 64 14.90 5.36 14.39
N TYR A 65 14.06 5.61 13.39
CA TYR A 65 12.64 5.89 13.59
C TYR A 65 11.95 4.69 14.27
N ASN A 66 12.11 3.47 13.74
CA ASN A 66 11.51 2.26 14.31
C ASN A 66 11.91 2.03 15.78
N LYS A 67 13.17 2.29 16.13
CA LYS A 67 13.62 2.19 17.54
C LYS A 67 12.91 3.15 18.48
N LYS A 68 12.54 4.34 18.01
CA LYS A 68 11.78 5.30 18.81
C LYS A 68 10.34 4.84 19.07
N LEU A 69 9.78 4.00 18.20
CA LEU A 69 8.41 3.50 18.35
C LEU A 69 8.27 2.47 19.45
N LEU A 70 9.29 1.64 19.71
CA LEU A 70 9.26 0.58 20.74
C LEU A 70 8.88 1.12 22.12
N ASP A 71 9.37 2.31 22.48
CA ASP A 71 9.16 2.92 23.78
C ASP A 71 8.02 3.96 23.79
N ASN A 72 7.27 4.07 22.68
CA ASN A 72 6.22 5.09 22.53
C ASN A 72 4.81 4.46 22.54
N PRO A 73 4.09 4.45 23.67
CA PRO A 73 2.73 3.93 23.75
C PRO A 73 1.69 4.76 22.97
N GLU A 74 2.02 6.03 22.66
CA GLU A 74 1.15 6.95 21.91
C GLU A 74 1.54 7.05 20.43
N ARG A 75 2.25 6.03 19.88
CA ARG A 75 2.83 6.04 18.54
C ARG A 75 1.82 6.30 17.40
N PHE A 76 0.55 5.98 17.62
CA PHE A 76 -0.53 6.23 16.65
C PHE A 76 -1.10 7.67 16.73
N THR A 77 -0.57 8.50 17.65
CA THR A 77 -0.98 9.90 17.79
C THR A 77 0.24 10.79 17.53
N MET A 78 0.46 11.12 16.26
CA MET A 78 1.60 11.94 15.84
C MET A 78 1.30 13.43 15.94
N THR A 79 2.31 14.22 16.30
CA THR A 79 2.31 15.66 16.08
C THR A 79 2.58 15.99 14.61
N ASP A 80 2.32 17.22 14.19
CA ASP A 80 2.61 17.68 12.82
C ASP A 80 4.10 17.56 12.47
N GLU A 81 4.98 17.78 13.45
CA GLU A 81 6.43 17.64 13.28
C GLU A 81 6.84 16.18 13.09
N GLN A 82 6.26 15.26 13.88
CA GLN A 82 6.49 13.82 13.75
C GLN A 82 5.98 13.29 12.41
N LYS A 83 4.82 13.77 11.97
CA LYS A 83 4.29 13.42 10.65
C LYS A 83 5.21 13.92 9.54
N THR A 84 5.72 15.13 9.63
CA THR A 84 6.66 15.67 8.65
C THR A 84 7.97 14.86 8.61
N GLU A 85 8.50 14.43 9.78
CA GLU A 85 9.66 13.52 9.84
C GLU A 85 9.35 12.19 9.15
N TYR A 86 8.20 11.58 9.47
CA TYR A 86 7.75 10.32 8.89
C TYR A 86 7.61 10.39 7.37
N ASP A 87 6.94 11.41 6.84
CA ASP A 87 6.68 11.57 5.40
C ASP A 87 7.97 11.71 4.57
N GLN A 88 9.11 12.05 5.19
CA GLN A 88 10.41 12.15 4.51
C GLN A 88 11.22 10.86 4.52
N LEU A 89 10.85 9.88 5.37
CA LEU A 89 11.59 8.64 5.49
C LEU A 89 11.26 7.68 4.34
N LEU A 90 12.27 7.14 3.68
CA LEU A 90 12.14 6.21 2.54
C LEU A 90 11.47 6.81 1.28
N ASP A 91 11.10 8.08 1.27
CA ASP A 91 10.55 8.74 0.09
C ASP A 91 11.69 9.23 -0.83
N LEU A 92 11.92 8.52 -1.93
CA LEU A 92 13.00 8.82 -2.88
C LEU A 92 12.65 9.94 -3.85
N SER A 93 11.37 10.09 -4.17
CA SER A 93 10.87 10.93 -5.27
C SER A 93 10.09 12.13 -4.83
N GLY A 94 9.73 12.23 -3.55
CA GLY A 94 8.76 13.20 -3.07
C GLY A 94 7.32 12.88 -3.52
N ASN A 95 7.07 11.62 -3.94
CA ASN A 95 5.74 11.15 -4.35
C ASN A 95 5.06 10.26 -3.28
N GLY A 96 5.71 10.10 -2.13
CA GLY A 96 5.20 9.35 -1.00
C GLY A 96 5.32 7.83 -1.13
N ILE A 97 6.00 7.30 -2.14
CA ILE A 97 6.21 5.84 -2.29
C ILE A 97 7.49 5.43 -1.57
N MET A 98 7.36 4.50 -0.61
CA MET A 98 8.47 3.99 0.20
C MET A 98 8.96 2.60 -0.22
N GLY A 99 8.26 1.92 -1.11
CA GLY A 99 8.57 0.56 -1.55
C GLY A 99 7.40 -0.06 -2.29
N TYR A 100 7.45 -1.37 -2.47
CA TYR A 100 6.34 -2.14 -3.01
C TYR A 100 6.26 -3.55 -2.41
N ILE A 101 5.05 -4.13 -2.44
CA ILE A 101 4.77 -5.49 -2.02
C ILE A 101 4.49 -6.36 -3.24
N GLU A 102 4.95 -7.60 -3.20
CA GLU A 102 4.55 -8.67 -4.10
C GLU A 102 3.93 -9.80 -3.29
N VAL A 103 2.76 -10.27 -3.72
CA VAL A 103 2.07 -11.42 -3.12
C VAL A 103 1.81 -12.45 -4.23
N PRO A 104 2.76 -13.38 -4.48
CA PRO A 104 2.71 -14.28 -5.64
C PRO A 104 1.49 -15.17 -5.68
N ALA A 105 0.99 -15.63 -4.52
CA ALA A 105 -0.16 -16.54 -4.44
C ALA A 105 -1.44 -15.96 -5.07
N ILE A 106 -1.57 -14.62 -5.12
CA ILE A 106 -2.74 -13.91 -5.65
C ILE A 106 -2.40 -12.99 -6.83
N ASP A 107 -1.19 -13.13 -7.41
CA ASP A 107 -0.70 -12.31 -8.53
C ASP A 107 -0.86 -10.80 -8.26
N CYS A 108 -0.44 -10.37 -7.06
CA CYS A 108 -0.57 -8.99 -6.60
C CYS A 108 0.81 -8.33 -6.50
N SER A 109 0.94 -7.13 -7.08
CA SER A 109 2.12 -6.28 -6.94
C SER A 109 1.67 -4.83 -6.84
N LEU A 110 1.91 -4.18 -5.68
CA LEU A 110 1.35 -2.88 -5.33
C LEU A 110 2.41 -1.97 -4.72
N PRO A 111 2.43 -0.67 -5.08
CA PRO A 111 3.27 0.30 -4.39
C PRO A 111 2.77 0.54 -2.97
N ILE A 112 3.70 0.79 -2.05
CA ILE A 112 3.46 1.14 -0.65
C ILE A 112 3.63 2.65 -0.53
N SER A 113 2.57 3.36 -0.16
CA SER A 113 2.61 4.80 0.11
C SER A 113 2.67 5.11 1.60
N HIS A 114 3.15 6.30 1.93
CA HIS A 114 3.00 6.84 3.27
C HIS A 114 1.53 7.09 3.59
N GLY A 115 1.17 6.80 4.85
CA GLY A 115 -0.16 7.06 5.38
C GLY A 115 -1.25 6.17 4.85
N THR A 116 -2.42 6.30 5.47
CA THR A 116 -3.63 5.53 5.15
C THR A 116 -4.81 6.46 4.86
N ASP A 117 -4.53 7.65 4.34
CA ASP A 117 -5.59 8.56 3.91
C ASP A 117 -6.33 8.03 2.67
N GLU A 118 -7.51 8.58 2.41
CA GLU A 118 -8.37 8.12 1.33
C GLU A 118 -7.68 8.22 -0.04
N ALA A 119 -6.87 9.25 -0.27
CA ALA A 119 -6.20 9.46 -1.55
C ALA A 119 -5.13 8.40 -1.80
N ALA A 120 -4.33 8.06 -0.77
CA ALA A 120 -3.34 6.99 -0.82
C ALA A 120 -4.01 5.63 -1.08
N LEU A 121 -5.05 5.29 -0.30
CA LEU A 121 -5.73 4.00 -0.37
C LEU A 121 -6.56 3.77 -1.64
N HIS A 122 -6.83 4.82 -2.44
CA HIS A 122 -7.50 4.65 -3.73
C HIS A 122 -6.60 4.07 -4.84
N THR A 123 -5.29 4.28 -4.75
CA THR A 123 -4.35 3.95 -5.84
C THR A 123 -3.21 3.02 -5.43
N ALA A 124 -2.92 2.92 -4.14
CA ALA A 124 -1.82 2.14 -3.57
C ALA A 124 -2.30 1.43 -2.30
N ILE A 125 -1.41 0.67 -1.66
CA ILE A 125 -1.57 0.30 -0.27
C ILE A 125 -0.86 1.35 0.60
N GLY A 126 -1.41 1.62 1.77
CA GLY A 126 -0.91 2.62 2.70
C GLY A 126 -0.17 1.98 3.86
N HIS A 127 0.98 2.54 4.21
CA HIS A 127 1.67 2.20 5.45
C HIS A 127 1.01 2.96 6.61
N LEU A 128 0.61 2.23 7.66
CA LEU A 128 -0.05 2.82 8.83
C LEU A 128 0.92 3.65 9.65
N GLU A 129 0.64 4.95 9.75
CA GLU A 129 1.40 5.88 10.58
C GLU A 129 1.46 5.39 12.03
N GLY A 130 2.65 5.40 12.64
CA GLY A 130 2.86 4.88 14.00
C GLY A 130 3.13 3.37 14.07
N SER A 131 3.03 2.63 12.98
CA SER A 131 3.64 1.32 12.85
C SER A 131 5.09 1.41 12.40
N SER A 132 5.86 0.32 12.51
CA SER A 132 7.24 0.31 12.06
C SER A 132 7.32 0.46 10.54
N LEU A 133 8.22 1.32 10.07
CA LEU A 133 8.59 1.36 8.65
C LEU A 133 9.06 -0.02 8.18
N PRO A 134 8.87 -0.35 6.91
CA PRO A 134 9.15 -1.68 6.36
C PRO A 134 10.68 -1.92 6.22
N THR A 135 11.38 -1.99 7.34
CA THR A 135 12.82 -2.27 7.39
C THR A 135 13.14 -3.71 7.73
N GLY A 136 12.17 -4.43 8.28
CA GLY A 136 12.36 -5.73 8.90
C GLY A 136 13.25 -5.67 10.14
N GLY A 137 13.44 -6.83 10.75
CA GLY A 137 14.28 -7.02 11.91
C GLY A 137 13.51 -7.06 13.24
N LYS A 138 14.12 -7.66 14.26
CA LYS A 138 13.50 -7.81 15.58
C LYS A 138 13.06 -6.47 16.17
N GLY A 139 11.89 -6.49 16.80
CA GLY A 139 11.29 -5.31 17.39
C GLY A 139 10.65 -4.39 16.35
N THR A 140 10.25 -4.93 15.19
CA THR A 140 9.47 -4.19 14.19
C THR A 140 8.13 -4.86 13.91
N HIS A 141 7.11 -4.05 13.71
CA HIS A 141 5.81 -4.46 13.21
C HIS A 141 5.34 -3.44 12.17
N CYS A 142 5.54 -3.76 10.91
CA CYS A 142 5.07 -2.97 9.78
C CYS A 142 3.59 -3.28 9.51
N VAL A 143 2.75 -2.27 9.37
CA VAL A 143 1.32 -2.44 9.06
C VAL A 143 1.00 -1.79 7.73
N LEU A 144 0.47 -2.60 6.81
CA LEU A 144 0.09 -2.19 5.47
C LEU A 144 -1.43 -2.35 5.30
N SER A 145 -2.09 -1.29 4.87
CA SER A 145 -3.54 -1.25 4.68
C SER A 145 -3.90 -1.10 3.21
N GLY A 146 -4.93 -1.76 2.78
CA GLY A 146 -5.44 -1.64 1.42
C GLY A 146 -6.92 -1.98 1.34
N HIS A 147 -7.62 -1.33 0.43
CA HIS A 147 -9.03 -1.63 0.20
C HIS A 147 -9.25 -3.04 -0.37
N ARG A 148 -10.34 -3.67 0.07
CA ARG A 148 -10.89 -4.88 -0.51
C ARG A 148 -12.21 -4.58 -1.20
N GLY A 149 -12.39 -5.10 -2.43
CA GLY A 149 -13.66 -4.97 -3.17
C GLY A 149 -13.94 -3.58 -3.70
N LEU A 150 -12.93 -2.74 -3.89
CA LEU A 150 -13.10 -1.42 -4.50
C LEU A 150 -13.40 -1.57 -6.00
N PRO A 151 -14.51 -0.99 -6.51
CA PRO A 151 -14.88 -1.15 -7.93
C PRO A 151 -13.84 -0.56 -8.91
N SER A 152 -13.03 0.39 -8.44
CA SER A 152 -12.06 1.14 -9.26
C SER A 152 -10.67 0.51 -9.30
N ALA A 153 -10.30 -0.32 -8.32
CA ALA A 153 -8.96 -0.91 -8.20
C ALA A 153 -9.02 -2.24 -7.46
N ARG A 154 -8.27 -3.23 -7.95
CA ARG A 154 -8.24 -4.58 -7.33
C ARG A 154 -7.59 -4.58 -5.96
N LEU A 155 -6.48 -3.86 -5.79
CA LEU A 155 -5.72 -3.75 -4.54
C LEU A 155 -5.65 -5.10 -3.78
N PHE A 156 -6.09 -5.14 -2.52
CA PHE A 156 -6.14 -6.34 -1.68
C PHE A 156 -7.46 -7.13 -1.79
N THR A 157 -8.18 -7.03 -2.93
CA THR A 157 -9.46 -7.72 -3.13
C THR A 157 -9.38 -9.22 -2.90
N ASP A 158 -8.28 -9.86 -3.31
CA ASP A 158 -8.11 -11.30 -3.23
C ASP A 158 -7.23 -11.73 -2.03
N LEU A 159 -7.01 -10.85 -1.05
CA LEU A 159 -6.18 -11.14 0.13
C LEU A 159 -6.74 -12.30 0.96
N ASP A 160 -8.04 -12.55 0.91
CA ASP A 160 -8.71 -13.68 1.58
C ASP A 160 -8.48 -15.05 0.91
N GLU A 161 -7.81 -15.09 -0.24
CA GLU A 161 -7.37 -16.34 -0.86
C GLU A 161 -6.07 -16.87 -0.24
N LEU A 162 -5.35 -16.02 0.52
CA LEU A 162 -4.11 -16.41 1.21
C LEU A 162 -4.38 -17.42 2.32
N LYS A 163 -3.37 -18.25 2.57
CA LYS A 163 -3.37 -19.29 3.61
C LYS A 163 -2.08 -19.18 4.41
N GLU A 164 -2.10 -19.71 5.62
CA GLU A 164 -0.90 -19.93 6.40
C GLU A 164 0.13 -20.74 5.59
N GLY A 165 1.37 -20.29 5.58
CA GLY A 165 2.47 -20.82 4.77
C GLY A 165 2.64 -20.15 3.40
N ASP A 166 1.69 -19.33 2.92
CA ASP A 166 1.91 -18.49 1.75
C ASP A 166 2.93 -17.40 2.06
N VAL A 167 3.60 -16.88 1.03
CA VAL A 167 4.62 -15.86 1.21
C VAL A 167 4.24 -14.56 0.52
N PHE A 168 4.69 -13.46 1.12
CA PHE A 168 4.70 -12.15 0.49
C PHE A 168 6.08 -11.48 0.65
N ILE A 169 6.37 -10.54 -0.21
CA ILE A 169 7.70 -9.97 -0.36
C ILE A 169 7.59 -8.45 -0.34
N LEU A 170 8.32 -7.81 0.56
CA LEU A 170 8.50 -6.36 0.56
C LEU A 170 9.82 -6.01 -0.12
N LYS A 171 9.78 -5.06 -1.03
CA LYS A 171 10.97 -4.50 -1.68
C LYS A 171 11.08 -3.03 -1.34
N VAL A 172 12.10 -2.70 -0.57
CA VAL A 172 12.37 -1.36 -0.06
C VAL A 172 13.83 -1.04 -0.28
N LEU A 173 14.12 0.04 -0.96
CA LEU A 173 15.48 0.39 -1.41
C LEU A 173 16.16 -0.82 -2.07
N ASP A 174 17.34 -1.19 -1.60
CA ASP A 174 18.15 -2.31 -2.09
C ASP A 174 17.89 -3.64 -1.37
N ARG A 175 16.90 -3.70 -0.45
CA ARG A 175 16.60 -4.92 0.31
C ARG A 175 15.29 -5.56 -0.14
N THR A 176 15.29 -6.88 -0.08
CA THR A 176 14.12 -7.73 -0.29
C THR A 176 13.87 -8.51 0.99
N MET A 177 12.71 -8.34 1.57
CA MET A 177 12.27 -9.02 2.79
C MET A 177 11.13 -9.97 2.44
N THR A 178 11.27 -11.23 2.83
CA THR A 178 10.23 -12.25 2.59
C THR A 178 9.60 -12.63 3.90
N TYR A 179 8.29 -12.51 3.97
CA TYR A 179 7.47 -12.89 5.10
C TYR A 179 6.62 -14.10 4.72
N GLU A 180 6.34 -14.94 5.69
CA GLU A 180 5.41 -16.06 5.60
C GLU A 180 4.15 -15.73 6.39
N VAL A 181 2.99 -16.00 5.83
CA VAL A 181 1.70 -15.84 6.52
C VAL A 181 1.63 -16.88 7.63
N ASP A 182 1.72 -16.44 8.87
CA ASP A 182 1.65 -17.31 10.05
C ASP A 182 0.27 -17.31 10.71
N GLN A 183 -0.54 -16.26 10.45
CA GLN A 183 -1.90 -16.15 10.96
C GLN A 183 -2.79 -15.28 10.08
N ILE A 184 -4.08 -15.56 10.10
CA ILE A 184 -5.12 -14.78 9.42
C ILE A 184 -6.19 -14.44 10.46
N LEU A 185 -6.35 -13.15 10.75
CA LEU A 185 -7.24 -12.66 11.80
C LEU A 185 -8.35 -11.78 11.22
N THR A 186 -9.52 -11.88 11.84
CA THR A 186 -10.57 -10.88 11.68
C THR A 186 -10.71 -10.15 13.00
N VAL A 187 -10.44 -8.85 12.99
CA VAL A 187 -10.37 -8.03 14.20
C VAL A 187 -11.42 -6.93 14.19
N ASP A 188 -11.73 -6.41 15.36
CA ASP A 188 -12.60 -5.22 15.48
C ASP A 188 -11.81 -3.96 15.06
N PRO A 189 -12.43 -2.97 14.40
CA PRO A 189 -11.74 -1.74 13.93
C PRO A 189 -10.98 -0.95 15.01
N TYR A 190 -11.31 -1.16 16.27
CA TYR A 190 -10.67 -0.47 17.41
C TYR A 190 -9.73 -1.36 18.21
N ASP A 191 -9.54 -2.61 17.79
CA ASP A 191 -8.62 -3.54 18.43
C ASP A 191 -7.20 -3.33 17.88
N LEU A 192 -6.34 -2.73 18.70
CA LEU A 192 -4.95 -2.46 18.35
C LEU A 192 -3.98 -3.53 18.91
N GLU A 193 -4.47 -4.50 19.69
CA GLU A 193 -3.64 -5.56 20.28
C GLU A 193 -2.87 -6.34 19.20
N PRO A 194 -3.48 -6.72 18.06
CA PRO A 194 -2.76 -7.42 16.98
C PRO A 194 -1.67 -6.59 16.28
N LEU A 195 -1.62 -5.29 16.53
CA LEU A 195 -0.64 -4.37 15.93
C LEU A 195 0.51 -4.02 16.89
N GLU A 196 0.55 -4.63 18.09
CA GLU A 196 1.62 -4.36 19.04
C GLU A 196 2.98 -4.82 18.50
N ILE A 197 4.03 -4.10 18.89
CA ILE A 197 5.40 -4.44 18.51
C ILE A 197 5.97 -5.40 19.55
N ASP A 198 6.23 -6.64 19.14
CA ASP A 198 6.97 -7.60 19.96
C ASP A 198 8.49 -7.37 19.78
N PRO A 199 9.25 -7.09 20.86
CA PRO A 199 10.69 -6.81 20.77
C PRO A 199 11.52 -7.97 20.19
N GLU A 200 11.02 -9.20 20.22
CA GLU A 200 11.74 -10.39 19.74
C GLU A 200 11.34 -10.83 18.34
N MET A 201 10.27 -10.25 17.79
CA MET A 201 9.69 -10.64 16.52
C MET A 201 9.91 -9.59 15.44
N ASP A 202 9.72 -10.01 14.20
CA ASP A 202 9.70 -9.18 12.98
C ASP A 202 8.37 -9.47 12.29
N TYR A 203 7.42 -8.56 12.41
CA TYR A 203 6.09 -8.72 11.85
C TYR A 203 5.80 -7.71 10.73
N CYS A 204 5.02 -8.20 9.76
CA CYS A 204 4.34 -7.36 8.77
C CYS A 204 2.88 -7.83 8.65
N THR A 205 1.95 -6.94 8.90
CA THR A 205 0.50 -7.19 8.83
C THR A 205 -0.13 -6.37 7.71
#